data_ca828572f5d172cde9e7ac5d393ed420
#
_entry.id   ca828572f5d172cde9e7ac5d393ed420
#
_cell.length_a   1.000
_cell.length_b   1.000
_cell.length_c   1.000
_cell.angle_alpha   90.00
_cell.angle_beta   90.00
_cell.angle_gamma   90.00
#
_symmetry.space_group_name_H-M   'P 1'
#
loop_
_entity.id
_entity.type
_entity.pdbx_description
1 polymer ?
#
loop_
_entity_poly.entity_id
_entity_poly.type
_entity_poly.pdbx_seq_one_letter_code
_entity_poly.pdbx_strand_id
1 'polypeptide(L)'
;MKYAKLTSLALGLGLLLNTAAQAAGAANGVAAAQSRIQVLQSAGVAADNYNLAKAQCWVNAANTAQSENDRSGFAGQALGEAGQLLGALEADKNTPPRYGVPFAASLRPDLQARLKDLQAQAGAHCAAKNLACAEVQLARAAHGLERIGPKTAAPYLFVAQCSLDEAQQQVAACAPVPKAPEPQKLTLDADGLFRFDRSELEDLLPASRAKIDAFITQVKTWKTVASIAITGHTDRLGSDAYNQRLSAARAETVKNYLVSQGASTNVIQAKSVGKSQPLTTAEQCPSSLKPAALIACLQPDRRIEIAIQGSKD
;
A
#
# COMPACT_ATOMS: atom_id res chain seq x y z
N MET A 1 -50.80 8.79 46.20
CA MET A 1 -50.10 7.61 45.68
C MET A 1 -50.56 7.31 44.26
N LYS A 2 -50.04 7.96 43.22
CA LYS A 2 -50.34 7.68 41.79
C LYS A 2 -49.35 8.41 40.86
N TYR A 3 -48.02 8.22 41.02
CA TYR A 3 -47.01 8.71 40.05
C TYR A 3 -45.72 7.87 40.08
N ALA A 4 -45.82 6.55 39.99
CA ALA A 4 -44.62 5.67 39.99
C ALA A 4 -44.63 4.58 38.92
N LYS A 5 -45.34 4.74 37.77
CA LYS A 5 -45.36 3.67 36.72
C LYS A 5 -45.07 4.16 35.28
N LEU A 6 -44.65 5.41 35.05
CA LEU A 6 -44.40 5.90 33.68
C LEU A 6 -42.94 6.04 33.30
N THR A 7 -41.99 5.85 34.18
CA THR A 7 -40.54 5.99 33.87
C THR A 7 -39.87 4.74 33.34
N SER A 8 -40.45 3.53 33.55
CA SER A 8 -39.84 2.28 33.14
C SER A 8 -40.05 1.93 31.64
N LEU A 9 -41.10 2.47 31.01
CA LEU A 9 -41.37 2.19 29.59
C LEU A 9 -40.53 3.03 28.62
N ALA A 10 -40.13 4.24 29.01
CA ALA A 10 -39.33 5.13 28.16
C ALA A 10 -37.87 4.68 28.04
N LEU A 11 -37.30 4.09 29.10
CA LEU A 11 -35.93 3.54 29.05
C LEU A 11 -35.83 2.25 28.19
N GLY A 12 -36.87 1.41 28.20
CA GLY A 12 -36.91 0.21 27.38
C GLY A 12 -37.02 0.48 25.87
N LEU A 13 -37.80 1.54 25.51
CA LEU A 13 -37.98 1.92 24.11
C LEU A 13 -36.71 2.59 23.52
N GLY A 14 -36.02 3.40 24.31
CA GLY A 14 -34.74 4.02 23.89
C GLY A 14 -33.62 3.03 23.64
N LEU A 15 -33.52 1.96 24.44
CA LEU A 15 -32.55 0.89 24.21
C LEU A 15 -32.85 0.07 22.95
N LEU A 16 -34.11 -0.23 22.70
CA LEU A 16 -34.55 -1.02 21.52
C LEU A 16 -34.37 -0.21 20.22
N LEU A 17 -34.63 1.09 20.24
CA LEU A 17 -34.42 1.96 19.06
C LEU A 17 -32.93 2.14 18.74
N ASN A 18 -32.09 2.23 19.74
CA ASN A 18 -30.64 2.36 19.54
C ASN A 18 -30.01 1.09 18.98
N THR A 19 -30.45 -0.09 19.42
CA THR A 19 -30.00 -1.40 18.91
C THR A 19 -30.48 -1.66 17.48
N ALA A 20 -31.71 -1.24 17.12
CA ALA A 20 -32.24 -1.37 15.77
C ALA A 20 -31.52 -0.42 14.77
N ALA A 21 -31.20 0.80 15.19
CA ALA A 21 -30.44 1.74 14.38
C ALA A 21 -28.98 1.29 14.15
N GLN A 22 -28.35 0.71 15.16
CA GLN A 22 -27.01 0.14 15.03
C GLN A 22 -26.98 -1.11 14.14
N ALA A 23 -27.97 -1.99 14.23
CA ALA A 23 -28.11 -3.15 13.36
C ALA A 23 -28.37 -2.75 11.90
N ALA A 24 -29.24 -1.78 11.65
CA ALA A 24 -29.52 -1.26 10.32
C ALA A 24 -28.29 -0.52 9.72
N GLY A 25 -27.56 0.23 10.52
CA GLY A 25 -26.31 0.89 10.09
C GLY A 25 -25.22 -0.10 9.72
N ALA A 26 -25.10 -1.20 10.46
CA ALA A 26 -24.12 -2.24 10.17
C ALA A 26 -24.51 -3.11 8.97
N ALA A 27 -25.82 -3.42 8.77
CA ALA A 27 -26.29 -4.12 7.55
C ALA A 27 -26.01 -3.29 6.29
N ASN A 28 -26.25 -1.99 6.33
CA ASN A 28 -25.89 -1.07 5.26
C ASN A 28 -24.36 -1.04 5.05
N GLY A 29 -23.56 -1.15 6.10
CA GLY A 29 -22.11 -1.20 6.02
C GLY A 29 -21.58 -2.45 5.32
N VAL A 30 -22.18 -3.63 5.58
CA VAL A 30 -21.82 -4.89 4.88
C VAL A 30 -22.10 -4.76 3.37
N ALA A 31 -23.29 -4.30 2.99
CA ALA A 31 -23.66 -4.13 1.58
C ALA A 31 -22.75 -3.10 0.89
N ALA A 32 -22.45 -1.98 1.53
CA ALA A 32 -21.57 -0.96 0.99
C ALA A 32 -20.13 -1.50 0.78
N ALA A 33 -19.57 -2.22 1.76
CA ALA A 33 -18.25 -2.82 1.64
C ALA A 33 -18.22 -3.89 0.53
N GLN A 34 -19.26 -4.71 0.41
CA GLN A 34 -19.37 -5.71 -0.65
C GLN A 34 -19.41 -5.07 -2.04
N SER A 35 -20.13 -3.95 -2.21
CA SER A 35 -20.16 -3.19 -3.46
C SER A 35 -18.79 -2.66 -3.85
N ARG A 36 -18.03 -2.12 -2.88
CA ARG A 36 -16.64 -1.66 -3.10
C ARG A 36 -15.70 -2.79 -3.55
N ILE A 37 -15.84 -3.99 -2.96
CA ILE A 37 -15.09 -5.19 -3.37
C ILE A 37 -15.39 -5.52 -4.84
N GLN A 38 -16.66 -5.52 -5.24
CA GLN A 38 -17.06 -5.78 -6.63
C GLN A 38 -16.50 -4.74 -7.60
N VAL A 39 -16.51 -3.46 -7.23
CA VAL A 39 -15.92 -2.37 -8.03
C VAL A 39 -14.43 -2.58 -8.22
N LEU A 40 -13.69 -2.93 -7.17
CA LEU A 40 -12.25 -3.20 -7.24
C LEU A 40 -11.94 -4.42 -8.13
N GLN A 41 -12.72 -5.49 -8.03
CA GLN A 41 -12.59 -6.66 -8.90
C GLN A 41 -12.86 -6.30 -10.37
N SER A 42 -13.91 -5.55 -10.64
CA SER A 42 -14.24 -5.05 -11.99
C SER A 42 -13.17 -4.10 -12.53
N ALA A 43 -12.47 -3.39 -11.64
CA ALA A 43 -11.36 -2.52 -11.98
C ALA A 43 -10.02 -3.28 -12.15
N GLY A 44 -10.03 -4.62 -12.06
CA GLY A 44 -8.87 -5.48 -12.34
C GLY A 44 -8.01 -5.83 -11.13
N VAL A 45 -8.48 -5.57 -9.89
CA VAL A 45 -7.82 -6.14 -8.69
C VAL A 45 -8.10 -7.64 -8.67
N ALA A 46 -7.05 -8.45 -8.66
CA ALA A 46 -7.18 -9.90 -8.69
C ALA A 46 -7.91 -10.43 -7.44
N ALA A 47 -8.74 -11.48 -7.61
CA ALA A 47 -9.52 -12.06 -6.51
C ALA A 47 -8.64 -12.70 -5.43
N ASP A 48 -7.41 -13.06 -5.76
CA ASP A 48 -6.36 -13.58 -4.88
C ASP A 48 -5.45 -12.49 -4.30
N ASN A 49 -5.72 -11.20 -4.58
CA ASN A 49 -5.03 -10.11 -3.90
C ASN A 49 -5.26 -10.22 -2.40
N TYR A 50 -4.17 -10.27 -1.62
CA TYR A 50 -4.22 -10.49 -0.17
C TYR A 50 -5.12 -9.49 0.57
N ASN A 51 -4.97 -8.20 0.28
CA ASN A 51 -5.74 -7.15 0.94
C ASN A 51 -7.23 -7.21 0.57
N LEU A 52 -7.55 -7.54 -0.69
CA LEU A 52 -8.94 -7.72 -1.13
C LEU A 52 -9.58 -8.94 -0.48
N ALA A 53 -8.86 -10.07 -0.44
CA ALA A 53 -9.32 -11.28 0.25
C ALA A 53 -9.51 -11.03 1.75
N LYS A 54 -8.59 -10.32 2.40
CA LYS A 54 -8.70 -9.96 3.81
C LYS A 54 -9.90 -9.05 4.09
N ALA A 55 -10.13 -8.05 3.22
CA ALA A 55 -11.32 -7.20 3.31
C ALA A 55 -12.61 -8.02 3.20
N GLN A 56 -12.67 -8.97 2.26
CA GLN A 56 -13.81 -9.88 2.12
C GLN A 56 -14.01 -10.74 3.37
N CYS A 57 -12.94 -11.26 3.98
CA CYS A 57 -13.05 -12.06 5.21
C CYS A 57 -13.53 -11.21 6.39
N TRP A 58 -13.11 -9.94 6.49
CA TRP A 58 -13.64 -9.01 7.49
C TRP A 58 -15.13 -8.70 7.28
N VAL A 59 -15.56 -8.49 6.03
CA VAL A 59 -16.99 -8.29 5.71
C VAL A 59 -17.80 -9.52 6.06
N ASN A 60 -17.30 -10.72 5.77
CA ASN A 60 -17.96 -11.97 6.14
C ASN A 60 -18.04 -12.13 7.66
N ALA A 61 -16.98 -11.82 8.41
CA ALA A 61 -16.95 -11.85 9.86
C ALA A 61 -17.93 -10.85 10.49
N ALA A 62 -18.06 -9.65 9.90
CA ALA A 62 -19.08 -8.67 10.32
C ALA A 62 -20.49 -9.19 10.10
N ASN A 63 -20.77 -9.76 8.92
CA ASN A 63 -22.07 -10.34 8.59
C ASN A 63 -22.45 -11.49 9.52
N THR A 64 -21.49 -12.40 9.82
CA THR A 64 -21.69 -13.49 10.78
C THR A 64 -22.00 -12.95 12.17
N ALA A 65 -21.24 -11.96 12.66
CA ALA A 65 -21.50 -11.34 13.95
C ALA A 65 -22.91 -10.72 14.05
N GLN A 66 -23.40 -10.13 12.97
CA GLN A 66 -24.78 -9.61 12.89
C GLN A 66 -25.81 -10.74 12.97
N SER A 67 -25.63 -11.83 12.21
CA SER A 67 -26.56 -12.96 12.19
C SER A 67 -26.57 -13.71 13.53
N GLU A 68 -25.46 -13.70 14.28
CA GLU A 68 -25.33 -14.23 15.63
C GLU A 68 -25.89 -13.28 16.71
N ASN A 69 -26.38 -12.09 16.34
CA ASN A 69 -26.84 -11.06 17.27
C ASN A 69 -25.73 -10.58 18.24
N ASP A 70 -24.48 -10.56 17.77
CA ASP A 70 -23.33 -10.12 18.54
C ASP A 70 -23.40 -8.61 18.81
N ARG A 71 -23.66 -8.26 20.07
CA ARG A 71 -23.75 -6.85 20.52
C ARG A 71 -22.44 -6.29 21.05
N SER A 72 -21.32 -7.00 20.88
CA SER A 72 -20.00 -6.60 21.39
C SER A 72 -19.36 -5.42 20.63
N GLY A 73 -19.96 -4.99 19.52
CA GLY A 73 -19.40 -3.98 18.61
C GLY A 73 -18.42 -4.56 17.57
N PHE A 74 -18.18 -5.86 17.56
CA PHE A 74 -17.25 -6.50 16.62
C PHE A 74 -17.61 -6.25 15.15
N ALA A 75 -18.88 -6.28 14.79
CA ALA A 75 -19.30 -6.04 13.40
C ALA A 75 -18.84 -4.66 12.89
N GLY A 76 -18.94 -3.63 13.72
CA GLY A 76 -18.46 -2.28 13.38
C GLY A 76 -16.93 -2.22 13.23
N GLN A 77 -16.20 -2.89 14.12
CA GLN A 77 -14.73 -2.97 14.04
C GLN A 77 -14.28 -3.72 12.80
N ALA A 78 -14.90 -4.85 12.49
CA ALA A 78 -14.61 -5.65 11.31
C ALA A 78 -14.86 -4.87 10.00
N LEU A 79 -15.94 -4.10 9.91
CA LEU A 79 -16.21 -3.21 8.78
C LEU A 79 -15.21 -2.05 8.70
N GLY A 80 -14.72 -1.54 9.82
CA GLY A 80 -13.65 -0.55 9.87
C GLY A 80 -12.35 -1.07 9.27
N GLU A 81 -11.94 -2.30 9.64
CA GLU A 81 -10.76 -2.96 9.08
C GLU A 81 -10.92 -3.23 7.57
N ALA A 82 -12.07 -3.73 7.14
CA ALA A 82 -12.38 -3.88 5.72
C ALA A 82 -12.29 -2.54 4.98
N GLY A 83 -12.85 -1.48 5.55
CA GLY A 83 -12.86 -0.14 4.97
C GLY A 83 -11.46 0.44 4.74
N GLN A 84 -10.52 0.21 5.67
CA GLN A 84 -9.12 0.62 5.55
C GLN A 84 -8.40 -0.12 4.40
N LEU A 85 -8.60 -1.43 4.29
CA LEU A 85 -8.01 -2.24 3.21
C LEU A 85 -8.55 -1.83 1.85
N LEU A 86 -9.87 -1.63 1.74
CA LEU A 86 -10.51 -1.19 0.50
C LEU A 86 -10.05 0.21 0.09
N GLY A 87 -9.96 1.15 1.04
CA GLY A 87 -9.46 2.50 0.77
C GLY A 87 -8.01 2.52 0.28
N ALA A 88 -7.16 1.64 0.82
CA ALA A 88 -5.78 1.50 0.35
C ALA A 88 -5.73 0.98 -1.11
N LEU A 89 -6.55 -0.03 -1.45
CA LEU A 89 -6.63 -0.58 -2.81
C LEU A 89 -7.27 0.38 -3.82
N GLU A 90 -8.19 1.23 -3.39
CA GLU A 90 -8.78 2.30 -4.22
C GLU A 90 -7.75 3.38 -4.55
N ALA A 91 -6.84 3.66 -3.61
CA ALA A 91 -5.74 4.59 -3.82
C ALA A 91 -4.61 3.99 -4.67
N ASP A 92 -4.24 2.73 -4.43
CA ASP A 92 -3.23 2.00 -5.18
C ASP A 92 -3.55 0.49 -5.21
N LYS A 93 -3.89 -0.02 -6.40
CA LYS A 93 -4.21 -1.44 -6.61
C LYS A 93 -3.04 -2.38 -6.30
N ASN A 94 -1.81 -1.87 -6.32
CA ASN A 94 -0.58 -2.60 -6.03
C ASN A 94 -0.14 -2.45 -4.57
N THR A 95 -1.00 -1.95 -3.69
CA THR A 95 -0.72 -1.85 -2.26
C THR A 95 -0.20 -3.18 -1.72
N PRO A 96 0.97 -3.20 -1.06
CA PRO A 96 1.54 -4.43 -0.53
C PRO A 96 0.63 -5.08 0.51
N PRO A 97 0.72 -6.42 0.72
CA PRO A 97 -0.07 -7.12 1.71
C PRO A 97 0.05 -6.52 3.11
N ARG A 98 -1.10 -6.20 3.73
CA ARG A 98 -1.16 -5.71 5.10
C ARG A 98 -1.36 -6.90 6.05
N TYR A 99 -0.26 -7.44 6.56
CA TYR A 99 -0.28 -8.50 7.55
C TYR A 99 -0.64 -8.00 8.95
N GLY A 100 -1.06 -8.93 9.81
CA GLY A 100 -1.45 -8.66 11.19
C GLY A 100 -2.90 -8.21 11.32
N VAL A 101 -3.45 -8.49 12.49
CA VAL A 101 -4.81 -8.12 12.87
C VAL A 101 -4.82 -7.58 14.30
N PRO A 102 -5.71 -6.64 14.63
CA PRO A 102 -5.92 -6.25 16.01
C PRO A 102 -6.41 -7.46 16.84
N PHE A 103 -6.11 -7.48 18.12
CA PHE A 103 -6.59 -8.45 19.13
C PHE A 103 -6.01 -9.87 19.13
N ALA A 104 -5.24 -10.31 18.12
CA ALA A 104 -4.81 -11.71 18.01
C ALA A 104 -3.58 -12.09 18.85
N ALA A 105 -2.93 -11.13 19.52
CA ALA A 105 -1.54 -11.28 20.01
C ALA A 105 -1.28 -12.41 21.03
N SER A 106 -2.28 -12.94 21.72
CA SER A 106 -2.08 -13.94 22.79
C SER A 106 -2.81 -15.26 22.61
N LEU A 107 -3.71 -15.36 21.63
CA LEU A 107 -4.50 -16.56 21.41
C LEU A 107 -3.80 -17.49 20.42
N ARG A 108 -3.56 -18.76 20.81
CA ARG A 108 -2.94 -19.78 19.96
C ARG A 108 -1.64 -19.30 19.27
N PRO A 109 -0.56 -19.07 20.02
CA PRO A 109 0.71 -18.60 19.47
C PRO A 109 1.31 -19.55 18.44
N ASP A 110 0.98 -20.84 18.50
CA ASP A 110 1.33 -21.86 17.52
C ASP A 110 0.72 -21.57 16.13
N LEU A 111 -0.57 -21.24 16.06
CA LEU A 111 -1.22 -20.88 14.79
C LEU A 111 -0.72 -19.55 14.24
N GLN A 112 -0.42 -18.60 15.12
CA GLN A 112 0.16 -17.31 14.70
C GLN A 112 1.58 -17.44 14.15
N ALA A 113 2.41 -18.25 14.80
CA ALA A 113 3.74 -18.57 14.29
C ALA A 113 3.66 -19.23 12.91
N ARG A 114 2.80 -20.25 12.77
CA ARG A 114 2.57 -20.95 11.51
C ARG A 114 2.07 -20.02 10.41
N LEU A 115 1.12 -19.14 10.72
CA LEU A 115 0.62 -18.12 9.78
C LEU A 115 1.75 -17.21 9.27
N LYS A 116 2.55 -16.69 10.20
CA LYS A 116 3.70 -15.82 9.87
C LYS A 116 4.74 -16.55 9.01
N ASP A 117 5.03 -17.80 9.32
CA ASP A 117 5.97 -18.61 8.55
C ASP A 117 5.47 -18.87 7.13
N LEU A 118 4.18 -19.15 6.95
CA LEU A 118 3.57 -19.33 5.63
C LEU A 118 3.55 -18.01 4.83
N GLN A 119 3.27 -16.88 5.50
CA GLN A 119 3.29 -15.54 4.86
C GLN A 119 4.69 -15.13 4.37
N ALA A 120 5.75 -15.63 5.00
CA ALA A 120 7.14 -15.37 4.61
C ALA A 120 7.62 -16.23 3.43
N GLN A 121 6.91 -17.27 3.04
CA GLN A 121 7.32 -18.17 1.96
C GLN A 121 7.02 -17.58 0.57
N ALA A 122 7.86 -17.91 -0.40
CA ALA A 122 7.73 -17.41 -1.78
C ALA A 122 6.37 -17.76 -2.43
N GLY A 123 5.78 -18.89 -2.05
CA GLY A 123 4.46 -19.34 -2.52
C GLY A 123 3.26 -18.71 -1.80
N ALA A 124 3.44 -17.81 -0.83
CA ALA A 124 2.36 -17.24 -0.03
C ALA A 124 1.25 -16.57 -0.87
N HIS A 125 1.60 -16.01 -2.01
CA HIS A 125 0.64 -15.36 -2.93
C HIS A 125 -0.42 -16.34 -3.44
N CYS A 126 -0.09 -17.61 -3.67
CA CYS A 126 -1.05 -18.62 -4.09
C CYS A 126 -2.07 -19.00 -3.00
N ALA A 127 -1.72 -18.78 -1.74
CA ALA A 127 -2.55 -19.04 -0.58
C ALA A 127 -3.15 -17.75 0.03
N ALA A 128 -3.08 -16.61 -0.68
CA ALA A 128 -3.41 -15.30 -0.16
C ALA A 128 -4.79 -15.24 0.53
N LYS A 129 -5.80 -15.85 -0.08
CA LYS A 129 -7.15 -15.93 0.49
C LYS A 129 -7.19 -16.69 1.81
N ASN A 130 -6.59 -17.89 1.87
CA ASN A 130 -6.63 -18.72 3.07
C ASN A 130 -5.80 -18.11 4.20
N LEU A 131 -4.63 -17.52 3.89
CA LEU A 131 -3.81 -16.79 4.87
C LEU A 131 -4.54 -15.55 5.41
N ALA A 132 -5.17 -14.77 4.54
CA ALA A 132 -5.93 -13.60 4.93
C ALA A 132 -7.14 -13.94 5.81
N CYS A 133 -7.90 -14.98 5.43
CA CYS A 133 -9.03 -15.44 6.24
C CYS A 133 -8.60 -16.05 7.57
N ALA A 134 -7.49 -16.79 7.63
CA ALA A 134 -6.96 -17.31 8.89
C ALA A 134 -6.65 -16.19 9.90
N GLU A 135 -6.04 -15.08 9.43
CA GLU A 135 -5.82 -13.91 10.29
C GLU A 135 -7.13 -13.37 10.88
N VAL A 136 -8.14 -13.18 10.03
CA VAL A 136 -9.44 -12.65 10.47
C VAL A 136 -10.14 -13.60 11.44
N GLN A 137 -10.06 -14.90 11.20
CA GLN A 137 -10.64 -15.92 12.11
C GLN A 137 -9.93 -15.95 13.47
N LEU A 138 -8.61 -15.78 13.50
CA LEU A 138 -7.86 -15.63 14.75
C LEU A 138 -8.29 -14.38 15.53
N ALA A 139 -8.50 -13.25 14.85
CA ALA A 139 -9.02 -12.04 15.47
C ALA A 139 -10.44 -12.22 16.02
N ARG A 140 -11.32 -12.89 15.26
CA ARG A 140 -12.69 -13.21 15.71
C ARG A 140 -12.67 -14.12 16.92
N ALA A 141 -11.81 -15.13 16.94
CA ALA A 141 -11.63 -16.03 18.07
C ALA A 141 -11.15 -15.29 19.32
N ALA A 142 -10.17 -14.41 19.18
CA ALA A 142 -9.65 -13.60 20.29
C ALA A 142 -10.73 -12.69 20.87
N HIS A 143 -11.48 -12.00 20.03
CA HIS A 143 -12.61 -11.18 20.44
C HIS A 143 -13.69 -12.00 21.17
N GLY A 144 -14.05 -13.17 20.61
CA GLY A 144 -15.03 -14.07 21.25
C GLY A 144 -14.57 -14.56 22.61
N LEU A 145 -13.29 -14.90 22.76
CA LEU A 145 -12.71 -15.32 24.04
C LEU A 145 -12.78 -14.21 25.10
N GLU A 146 -12.39 -12.99 24.73
CA GLU A 146 -12.34 -11.85 25.64
C GLU A 146 -13.73 -11.39 26.11
N ARG A 147 -14.70 -11.37 25.20
CA ARG A 147 -16.00 -10.74 25.41
C ARG A 147 -17.09 -11.70 25.85
N ILE A 148 -17.01 -12.98 25.44
CA ILE A 148 -18.09 -13.93 25.59
C ILE A 148 -17.61 -15.20 26.34
N GLY A 149 -16.42 -15.70 26.01
CA GLY A 149 -15.81 -16.85 26.68
C GLY A 149 -15.28 -17.93 25.71
N PRO A 150 -14.63 -18.99 26.29
CA PRO A 150 -13.86 -19.95 25.49
C PRO A 150 -14.67 -20.74 24.45
N LYS A 151 -15.95 -21.03 24.75
CA LYS A 151 -16.80 -21.79 23.83
C LYS A 151 -17.06 -21.06 22.52
N THR A 152 -17.05 -19.74 22.55
CA THR A 152 -17.28 -18.89 21.37
C THR A 152 -16.05 -18.80 20.47
N ALA A 153 -14.84 -18.94 21.02
CA ALA A 153 -13.60 -18.92 20.27
C ALA A 153 -13.35 -20.20 19.46
N ALA A 154 -13.79 -21.36 19.98
CA ALA A 154 -13.45 -22.67 19.43
C ALA A 154 -13.81 -22.86 17.94
N PRO A 155 -15.00 -22.49 17.44
CA PRO A 155 -15.34 -22.63 16.02
C PRO A 155 -14.41 -21.82 15.11
N TYR A 156 -14.08 -20.59 15.48
CA TYR A 156 -13.21 -19.71 14.70
C TYR A 156 -11.76 -20.18 14.70
N LEU A 157 -11.28 -20.74 15.82
CA LEU A 157 -9.96 -21.39 15.89
C LEU A 157 -9.87 -22.59 14.96
N PHE A 158 -10.92 -23.41 14.92
CA PHE A 158 -11.00 -24.56 14.03
C PHE A 158 -10.94 -24.11 12.55
N VAL A 159 -11.73 -23.09 12.17
CA VAL A 159 -11.71 -22.55 10.81
C VAL A 159 -10.35 -21.94 10.47
N ALA A 160 -9.72 -21.23 11.40
CA ALA A 160 -8.37 -20.69 11.20
C ALA A 160 -7.35 -21.82 10.94
N GLN A 161 -7.42 -22.90 11.70
CA GLN A 161 -6.55 -24.07 11.52
C GLN A 161 -6.76 -24.73 10.14
N CYS A 162 -8.01 -25.00 9.75
CA CYS A 162 -8.31 -25.54 8.43
C CYS A 162 -7.80 -24.63 7.30
N SER A 163 -7.99 -23.32 7.43
CA SER A 163 -7.47 -22.35 6.44
C SER A 163 -5.94 -22.38 6.35
N LEU A 164 -5.23 -22.59 7.46
CA LEU A 164 -3.77 -22.72 7.45
C LEU A 164 -3.31 -24.08 6.88
N ASP A 165 -4.08 -25.15 7.07
CA ASP A 165 -3.79 -26.47 6.50
C ASP A 165 -3.91 -26.42 4.97
N GLU A 166 -4.96 -25.79 4.44
CA GLU A 166 -5.14 -25.56 3.01
C GLU A 166 -4.07 -24.59 2.47
N ALA A 167 -3.76 -23.50 3.18
CA ALA A 167 -2.72 -22.57 2.79
C ALA A 167 -1.36 -23.25 2.67
N GLN A 168 -1.00 -24.13 3.58
CA GLN A 168 0.26 -24.87 3.52
C GLN A 168 0.37 -25.73 2.26
N GLN A 169 -0.70 -26.40 1.86
CA GLN A 169 -0.74 -27.18 0.63
C GLN A 169 -0.60 -26.30 -0.60
N GLN A 170 -1.31 -25.15 -0.62
CA GLN A 170 -1.26 -24.20 -1.72
C GLN A 170 0.13 -23.55 -1.87
N VAL A 171 0.74 -23.15 -0.75
CA VAL A 171 2.10 -22.59 -0.73
C VAL A 171 3.12 -23.61 -1.27
N ALA A 172 3.02 -24.88 -0.83
CA ALA A 172 3.92 -25.93 -1.27
C ALA A 172 3.75 -26.30 -2.75
N ALA A 173 2.52 -26.23 -3.27
CA ALA A 173 2.21 -26.49 -4.68
C ALA A 173 2.45 -25.29 -5.60
N CYS A 174 2.70 -24.11 -5.02
CA CYS A 174 2.83 -22.86 -5.77
C CYS A 174 4.16 -22.81 -6.54
N ALA A 175 4.06 -22.54 -7.83
CA ALA A 175 5.27 -22.24 -8.61
C ALA A 175 5.88 -20.91 -8.09
N PRO A 176 7.22 -20.81 -8.05
CA PRO A 176 7.88 -19.56 -7.67
C PRO A 176 7.46 -18.43 -8.62
N VAL A 177 7.07 -17.29 -8.05
CA VAL A 177 6.83 -16.07 -8.87
C VAL A 177 8.13 -15.73 -9.57
N PRO A 178 8.13 -15.56 -10.89
CA PRO A 178 9.30 -15.02 -11.58
C PRO A 178 9.66 -13.68 -10.92
N LYS A 179 10.88 -13.58 -10.38
CA LYS A 179 11.36 -12.30 -9.81
C LYS A 179 11.21 -11.25 -10.90
N ALA A 180 10.43 -10.20 -10.62
CA ALA A 180 10.32 -9.10 -11.56
C ALA A 180 11.74 -8.59 -11.87
N PRO A 181 12.06 -8.36 -13.13
CA PRO A 181 13.39 -7.87 -13.50
C PRO A 181 13.68 -6.59 -12.72
N GLU A 182 14.87 -6.50 -12.15
CA GLU A 182 15.25 -5.32 -11.38
C GLU A 182 15.21 -4.08 -12.27
N PRO A 183 14.70 -2.95 -11.76
CA PRO A 183 14.59 -1.74 -12.56
C PRO A 183 15.99 -1.29 -13.02
N GLN A 184 16.15 -1.05 -14.31
CA GLN A 184 17.36 -0.40 -14.81
C GLN A 184 17.30 1.08 -14.42
N LYS A 185 18.37 1.57 -13.76
CA LYS A 185 18.49 2.96 -13.34
C LYS A 185 19.52 3.70 -14.19
N LEU A 186 19.16 4.90 -14.63
CA LEU A 186 20.07 5.91 -15.16
C LEU A 186 20.05 7.09 -14.21
N THR A 187 21.21 7.47 -13.69
CA THR A 187 21.37 8.69 -12.90
C THR A 187 22.06 9.76 -13.75
N LEU A 188 21.44 10.91 -13.83
CA LEU A 188 21.96 12.08 -14.56
C LEU A 188 22.26 13.18 -13.55
N ASP A 189 23.47 13.71 -13.62
CA ASP A 189 23.87 14.90 -12.87
C ASP A 189 23.07 16.12 -13.31
N ALA A 190 22.35 16.76 -12.39
CA ALA A 190 21.48 17.89 -12.73
C ALA A 190 22.25 19.16 -13.13
N ASP A 191 23.48 19.36 -12.62
CA ASP A 191 24.33 20.47 -13.03
C ASP A 191 24.90 20.26 -14.44
N GLY A 192 25.09 19.00 -14.82
CA GLY A 192 25.41 18.64 -16.20
C GLY A 192 24.19 18.51 -17.09
N LEU A 193 22.98 18.49 -16.54
CA LEU A 193 21.72 18.34 -17.28
C LEU A 193 21.11 19.68 -17.67
N PHE A 194 21.04 20.64 -16.75
CA PHE A 194 20.46 21.95 -16.94
C PHE A 194 21.50 23.06 -16.71
N ARG A 195 21.24 24.22 -17.31
CA ARG A 195 21.93 25.46 -16.92
C ARG A 195 21.60 25.76 -15.44
N PHE A 196 22.49 26.51 -14.78
CA PHE A 196 22.32 26.87 -13.36
C PHE A 196 20.94 27.53 -13.10
N ASP A 197 20.24 27.04 -12.07
CA ASP A 197 18.92 27.54 -11.66
C ASP A 197 17.84 27.49 -12.78
N ARG A 198 17.95 26.54 -13.70
CA ARG A 198 17.04 26.35 -14.82
C ARG A 198 16.42 24.97 -14.81
N SER A 199 15.27 24.86 -15.51
CA SER A 199 14.48 23.63 -15.59
C SER A 199 13.79 23.42 -16.95
N GLU A 200 13.89 24.37 -17.89
CA GLU A 200 13.18 24.31 -19.16
C GLU A 200 13.89 23.40 -20.17
N LEU A 201 13.20 22.98 -21.21
CA LEU A 201 13.74 22.08 -22.25
C LEU A 201 14.94 22.71 -23.01
N GLU A 202 14.88 24.01 -23.25
CA GLU A 202 15.93 24.78 -23.90
C GLU A 202 17.20 24.92 -23.06
N ASP A 203 17.04 24.72 -21.73
CA ASP A 203 18.14 24.77 -20.78
C ASP A 203 18.87 23.44 -20.64
N LEU A 204 18.35 22.36 -21.27
CA LEU A 204 19.03 21.05 -21.33
C LEU A 204 20.34 21.17 -22.11
N LEU A 205 21.44 20.84 -21.46
CA LEU A 205 22.77 20.83 -22.06
C LEU A 205 22.92 19.73 -23.13
N PRO A 206 23.61 19.98 -24.25
CA PRO A 206 23.72 19.02 -25.35
C PRO A 206 24.27 17.64 -24.91
N ALA A 207 25.27 17.63 -24.03
CA ALA A 207 25.89 16.39 -23.55
C ALA A 207 24.89 15.51 -22.75
N SER A 208 23.99 16.14 -22.00
CA SER A 208 22.98 15.42 -21.23
C SER A 208 21.80 14.96 -22.08
N ARG A 209 21.43 15.76 -23.08
CA ARG A 209 20.47 15.34 -24.09
C ARG A 209 20.95 14.09 -24.79
N ALA A 210 22.22 14.03 -25.20
CA ALA A 210 22.82 12.84 -25.81
C ALA A 210 22.80 11.61 -24.90
N LYS A 211 22.98 11.76 -23.57
CA LYS A 211 22.87 10.64 -22.61
C LYS A 211 21.43 10.13 -22.52
N ILE A 212 20.44 11.02 -22.51
CA ILE A 212 19.02 10.63 -22.51
C ILE A 212 18.68 9.92 -23.81
N ASP A 213 19.15 10.41 -24.96
CA ASP A 213 18.91 9.82 -26.28
C ASP A 213 19.53 8.41 -26.40
N ALA A 214 20.75 8.22 -25.90
CA ALA A 214 21.38 6.92 -25.82
C ALA A 214 20.59 5.95 -24.95
N PHE A 215 20.07 6.42 -23.82
CA PHE A 215 19.23 5.64 -22.94
C PHE A 215 17.88 5.26 -23.60
N ILE A 216 17.24 6.22 -24.30
CA ILE A 216 16.01 5.96 -25.07
C ILE A 216 16.28 4.89 -26.14
N THR A 217 17.41 5.01 -26.86
CA THR A 217 17.81 4.02 -27.88
C THR A 217 17.95 2.63 -27.29
N GLN A 218 18.56 2.51 -26.11
CA GLN A 218 18.67 1.24 -25.39
C GLN A 218 17.29 0.72 -24.98
N VAL A 219 16.38 1.57 -24.48
CA VAL A 219 15.05 1.15 -24.04
C VAL A 219 14.16 0.74 -25.21
N LYS A 220 14.33 1.34 -26.39
CA LYS A 220 13.60 0.94 -27.60
C LYS A 220 13.87 -0.51 -28.04
N THR A 221 14.95 -1.13 -27.56
CA THR A 221 15.25 -2.55 -27.81
C THR A 221 14.51 -3.49 -26.86
N TRP A 222 13.78 -2.98 -25.87
CA TRP A 222 13.07 -3.81 -24.92
C TRP A 222 11.76 -4.34 -25.50
N LYS A 223 11.44 -5.57 -25.17
CA LYS A 223 10.18 -6.21 -25.57
C LYS A 223 8.96 -5.53 -24.93
N THR A 224 9.08 -5.19 -23.66
CA THR A 224 8.02 -4.46 -22.92
C THR A 224 8.62 -3.44 -21.98
N VAL A 225 7.96 -2.29 -21.89
CA VAL A 225 8.23 -1.27 -20.87
C VAL A 225 6.98 -1.16 -20.00
N ALA A 226 7.08 -1.63 -18.75
CA ALA A 226 5.96 -1.63 -17.81
C ALA A 226 5.82 -0.27 -17.10
N SER A 227 6.95 0.36 -16.72
CA SER A 227 6.93 1.69 -16.10
C SER A 227 8.25 2.43 -16.28
N ILE A 228 8.16 3.77 -16.31
CA ILE A 228 9.30 4.69 -16.27
C ILE A 228 9.04 5.69 -15.13
N ALA A 229 9.87 5.67 -14.11
CA ALA A 229 9.82 6.61 -13.01
C ALA A 229 10.99 7.60 -13.10
N ILE A 230 10.69 8.90 -13.13
CA ILE A 230 11.67 9.98 -13.15
C ILE A 230 11.60 10.69 -11.81
N THR A 231 12.72 10.74 -11.08
CA THR A 231 12.77 11.37 -9.77
C THR A 231 13.76 12.51 -9.76
N GLY A 232 13.28 13.71 -9.45
CA GLY A 232 14.11 14.92 -9.31
C GLY A 232 14.60 15.09 -7.87
N HIS A 233 15.89 15.40 -7.72
CA HIS A 233 16.57 15.66 -6.47
C HIS A 233 17.28 17.00 -6.49
N THR A 234 17.38 17.64 -5.31
CA THR A 234 18.20 18.82 -5.08
C THR A 234 19.18 18.57 -3.94
N ASP A 235 20.17 19.44 -3.81
CA ASP A 235 20.97 19.47 -2.58
C ASP A 235 20.18 20.11 -1.42
N ARG A 236 20.83 20.12 -0.23
CA ARG A 236 20.22 20.62 1.00
C ARG A 236 20.16 22.13 1.15
N LEU A 237 20.72 22.91 0.21
CA LEU A 237 20.72 24.37 0.25
C LEU A 237 19.36 24.92 -0.18
N GLY A 238 18.93 26.03 0.44
CA GLY A 238 17.64 26.64 0.16
C GLY A 238 16.45 26.07 0.94
N SER A 239 15.28 26.64 0.72
CA SER A 239 14.04 26.21 1.39
C SER A 239 13.47 24.91 0.80
N ASP A 240 12.70 24.17 1.62
CA ASP A 240 12.03 22.93 1.18
C ASP A 240 11.09 23.20 0.01
N ALA A 241 10.28 24.27 0.09
CA ALA A 241 9.32 24.64 -0.93
C ALA A 241 10.00 25.00 -2.27
N TYR A 242 11.15 25.66 -2.22
CA TYR A 242 11.93 25.96 -3.42
C TYR A 242 12.48 24.68 -4.04
N ASN A 243 13.14 23.83 -3.25
CA ASN A 243 13.74 22.59 -3.70
C ASN A 243 12.71 21.60 -4.26
N GLN A 244 11.53 21.55 -3.64
CA GLN A 244 10.43 20.73 -4.12
C GLN A 244 9.94 21.20 -5.50
N ARG A 245 9.78 22.51 -5.70
CA ARG A 245 9.37 23.07 -7.02
C ARG A 245 10.43 22.85 -8.08
N LEU A 246 11.71 23.14 -7.78
CA LEU A 246 12.79 23.00 -8.76
C LEU A 246 12.98 21.55 -9.20
N SER A 247 12.98 20.61 -8.28
CA SER A 247 13.12 19.18 -8.58
C SER A 247 11.91 18.65 -9.36
N ALA A 248 10.69 19.12 -9.06
CA ALA A 248 9.48 18.78 -9.80
C ALA A 248 9.55 19.29 -11.25
N ALA A 249 9.89 20.56 -11.47
CA ALA A 249 10.01 21.15 -12.78
C ALA A 249 11.05 20.40 -13.65
N ARG A 250 12.22 20.09 -13.09
CA ARG A 250 13.27 19.33 -13.79
C ARG A 250 12.83 17.91 -14.15
N ALA A 251 12.17 17.21 -13.24
CA ALA A 251 11.65 15.87 -13.51
C ALA A 251 10.57 15.88 -14.60
N GLU A 252 9.68 16.89 -14.59
CA GLU A 252 8.63 17.03 -15.60
C GLU A 252 9.22 17.38 -16.98
N THR A 253 10.25 18.21 -17.03
CA THR A 253 10.96 18.54 -18.30
C THR A 253 11.58 17.28 -18.91
N VAL A 254 12.23 16.45 -18.11
CA VAL A 254 12.80 15.18 -18.60
C VAL A 254 11.69 14.23 -19.05
N LYS A 255 10.57 14.15 -18.34
CA LYS A 255 9.40 13.38 -18.76
C LYS A 255 8.88 13.85 -20.11
N ASN A 256 8.67 15.15 -20.27
CA ASN A 256 8.18 15.73 -21.52
C ASN A 256 9.14 15.46 -22.68
N TYR A 257 10.44 15.50 -22.41
CA TYR A 257 11.44 15.13 -23.41
C TYR A 257 11.33 13.65 -23.81
N LEU A 258 11.21 12.72 -22.84
CA LEU A 258 11.02 11.29 -23.14
C LEU A 258 9.74 11.04 -23.94
N VAL A 259 8.64 11.72 -23.60
CA VAL A 259 7.38 11.63 -24.35
C VAL A 259 7.55 12.15 -25.77
N SER A 260 8.25 13.26 -25.99
CA SER A 260 8.55 13.79 -27.33
C SER A 260 9.37 12.84 -28.19
N GLN A 261 10.16 11.97 -27.55
CA GLN A 261 10.95 10.91 -28.20
C GLN A 261 10.19 9.59 -28.38
N GLY A 262 8.88 9.57 -28.05
CA GLY A 262 7.99 8.45 -28.28
C GLY A 262 7.71 7.56 -27.07
N ALA A 263 8.09 7.94 -25.85
CA ALA A 263 7.70 7.23 -24.65
C ALA A 263 6.19 7.41 -24.40
N SER A 264 5.49 6.30 -24.05
CA SER A 264 4.06 6.34 -23.75
C SER A 264 3.79 7.08 -22.42
N THR A 265 2.85 8.02 -22.44
CA THR A 265 2.41 8.76 -21.24
C THR A 265 1.81 7.87 -20.17
N ASN A 266 1.26 6.70 -20.54
CA ASN A 266 0.60 5.77 -19.61
C ASN A 266 1.58 5.02 -18.70
N VAL A 267 2.85 4.93 -19.09
CA VAL A 267 3.88 4.18 -18.34
C VAL A 267 4.91 5.10 -17.67
N ILE A 268 4.82 6.42 -17.86
CA ILE A 268 5.83 7.38 -17.40
C ILE A 268 5.29 8.28 -16.29
N GLN A 269 6.04 8.40 -15.20
CA GLN A 269 5.70 9.27 -14.07
C GLN A 269 6.90 10.12 -13.66
N ALA A 270 6.65 11.41 -13.39
CA ALA A 270 7.61 12.32 -12.78
C ALA A 270 7.30 12.48 -11.29
N LYS A 271 8.32 12.40 -10.45
CA LYS A 271 8.25 12.59 -8.99
C LYS A 271 9.30 13.61 -8.57
N SER A 272 9.01 14.27 -7.47
CA SER A 272 9.92 15.22 -6.83
C SER A 272 10.12 14.81 -5.37
N VAL A 273 11.35 14.76 -4.92
CA VAL A 273 11.72 14.51 -3.53
C VAL A 273 12.49 15.69 -2.91
N GLY A 274 12.72 16.75 -3.69
CA GLY A 274 13.48 17.91 -3.21
C GLY A 274 14.82 17.47 -2.62
N LYS A 275 15.11 17.94 -1.42
CA LYS A 275 16.34 17.62 -0.68
C LYS A 275 16.22 16.45 0.31
N SER A 276 15.11 15.71 0.31
CA SER A 276 14.83 14.68 1.33
C SER A 276 15.63 13.38 1.17
N GLN A 277 16.26 13.15 0.01
CA GLN A 277 17.04 11.95 -0.29
C GLN A 277 18.45 12.31 -0.77
N PRO A 278 19.32 12.87 0.09
CA PRO A 278 20.67 13.20 -0.27
C PRO A 278 21.53 11.95 -0.46
N LEU A 279 22.52 12.02 -1.33
CA LEU A 279 23.61 11.04 -1.43
C LEU A 279 24.79 11.41 -0.52
N THR A 280 24.96 12.70 -0.22
CA THR A 280 26.02 13.19 0.65
C THR A 280 25.55 13.35 2.09
N THR A 281 26.41 12.96 3.05
CA THR A 281 26.13 13.16 4.47
C THR A 281 26.63 14.52 4.97
N ALA A 282 26.20 14.91 6.19
CA ALA A 282 26.68 16.15 6.81
C ALA A 282 28.18 16.07 7.17
N GLU A 283 28.69 14.87 7.44
CA GLU A 283 30.11 14.59 7.73
C GLU A 283 30.96 14.71 6.45
N GLN A 284 30.45 14.23 5.32
CA GLN A 284 31.13 14.33 4.02
C GLN A 284 31.20 15.77 3.51
N CYS A 285 30.09 16.51 3.66
CA CYS A 285 29.98 17.90 3.21
C CYS A 285 29.56 18.82 4.36
N PRO A 286 30.46 19.10 5.34
CA PRO A 286 30.10 19.91 6.49
C PRO A 286 29.78 21.36 6.11
N SER A 287 28.84 21.96 6.83
CA SER A 287 28.41 23.35 6.63
C SER A 287 29.49 24.40 6.90
N SER A 288 30.60 23.99 7.55
CA SER A 288 31.78 24.81 7.80
C SER A 288 32.66 25.04 6.56
N LEU A 289 32.41 24.33 5.47
CA LEU A 289 33.10 24.55 4.20
C LEU A 289 32.84 25.97 3.66
N LYS A 290 33.81 26.54 2.95
CA LYS A 290 33.57 27.77 2.18
C LYS A 290 32.43 27.55 1.16
N PRO A 291 31.59 28.54 0.86
CA PRO A 291 30.40 28.36 0.04
C PRO A 291 30.66 27.63 -1.29
N ALA A 292 31.69 28.00 -2.03
CA ALA A 292 32.02 27.33 -3.29
C ALA A 292 32.42 25.86 -3.11
N ALA A 293 33.16 25.54 -2.05
CA ALA A 293 33.56 24.17 -1.74
C ALA A 293 32.36 23.32 -1.28
N LEU A 294 31.42 23.91 -0.53
CA LEU A 294 30.19 23.24 -0.11
C LEU A 294 29.30 22.94 -1.32
N ILE A 295 29.10 23.91 -2.21
CA ILE A 295 28.32 23.71 -3.45
C ILE A 295 28.93 22.58 -4.30
N ALA A 296 30.25 22.57 -4.46
CA ALA A 296 30.94 21.50 -5.19
C ALA A 296 30.79 20.13 -4.51
N CYS A 297 30.90 20.06 -3.17
CA CYS A 297 30.73 18.84 -2.40
C CYS A 297 29.31 18.26 -2.55
N LEU A 298 28.28 19.10 -2.59
CA LEU A 298 26.88 18.72 -2.67
C LEU A 298 26.41 18.38 -4.10
N GLN A 299 27.30 18.49 -5.09
CA GLN A 299 26.96 18.23 -6.50
C GLN A 299 26.27 16.87 -6.73
N PRO A 300 26.66 15.74 -6.11
CA PRO A 300 25.99 14.45 -6.30
C PRO A 300 24.51 14.43 -5.85
N ASP A 301 24.10 15.31 -4.95
CA ASP A 301 22.72 15.41 -4.50
C ASP A 301 21.80 16.02 -5.58
N ARG A 302 22.37 16.88 -6.44
CA ARG A 302 21.65 17.52 -7.56
C ARG A 302 21.63 16.57 -8.75
N ARG A 303 20.59 15.74 -8.85
CA ARG A 303 20.48 14.71 -9.88
C ARG A 303 19.04 14.44 -10.32
N ILE A 304 18.91 13.79 -11.47
CA ILE A 304 17.69 13.15 -11.93
C ILE A 304 17.95 11.66 -12.03
N GLU A 305 17.08 10.88 -11.42
CA GLU A 305 17.09 9.41 -11.54
C GLU A 305 15.96 8.98 -12.49
N ILE A 306 16.29 8.14 -13.46
CA ILE A 306 15.31 7.49 -14.34
C ILE A 306 15.37 6.00 -14.07
N ALA A 307 14.28 5.42 -13.58
CA ALA A 307 14.16 4.00 -13.31
C ALA A 307 13.14 3.39 -14.27
N ILE A 308 13.52 2.33 -14.98
CA ILE A 308 12.66 1.63 -15.93
C ILE A 308 12.46 0.18 -15.48
N GLN A 309 11.21 -0.25 -15.51
CA GLN A 309 10.82 -1.65 -15.36
C GLN A 309 10.29 -2.17 -16.70
N GLY A 310 10.69 -3.38 -17.05
CA GLY A 310 10.29 -4.03 -18.29
C GLY A 310 11.08 -5.30 -18.54
N SER A 311 10.85 -5.93 -19.68
CA SER A 311 11.60 -7.11 -20.12
C SER A 311 12.44 -6.79 -21.34
N LYS A 312 13.69 -7.25 -21.33
CA LYS A 312 14.53 -7.45 -22.52
C LYS A 312 14.18 -8.81 -23.10
N ASP A 313 14.47 -9.03 -24.37
CA ASP A 313 14.38 -10.36 -24.98
C ASP A 313 15.25 -11.37 -24.27
#